data_49ba7d68da403a61db71a7ec42dd82ba
#
_entry.id   49ba7d68da403a61db71a7ec42dd82ba
#
_cell.length_a   1.000
_cell.length_b   1.000
_cell.length_c   1.000
_cell.angle_alpha   90.00
_cell.angle_beta   90.00
_cell.angle_gamma   90.00
#
_symmetry.space_group_name_H-M   'P 1'
#
loop_
_entity.id
_entity.type
_entity.pdbx_description
1 polymer ?
#
loop_
_entity_poly.entity_id
_entity_poly.type
_entity_poly.pdbx_seq_one_letter_code
_entity_poly.pdbx_strand_id
1 'polypeptide(L)'
;MSDQMLLDLSHLENLKALPPKLRDQTYQALSDPVKFMRLLRIARKSDGKLIPFEPTKEQIRLIRTIQKNRRVVIVKARQLGVSTVLRGFSLWKTYTSKFALKYGVISYHDNSSKEMRDVDKIMYDSLPKHLHRELEVDNTKTTQFEDT
;
A
#
# COMPACT_ATOMS: atom_id res chain seq x y z
N MET A 1 11.51 -16.87 18.07
CA MET A 1 11.49 -15.48 18.57
C MET A 1 10.82 -14.63 17.48
N SER A 2 9.59 -14.28 17.73
CA SER A 2 8.79 -13.45 16.82
C SER A 2 9.16 -11.99 17.10
N ASP A 3 10.09 -11.45 16.31
CA ASP A 3 10.24 -10.01 16.16
C ASP A 3 8.98 -9.47 15.46
N GLN A 4 7.91 -9.28 16.24
CA GLN A 4 6.95 -8.26 15.94
C GLN A 4 7.69 -6.93 16.12
N MET A 5 8.36 -6.50 15.06
CA MET A 5 8.84 -5.14 14.94
C MET A 5 7.60 -4.27 15.08
N LEU A 6 7.35 -3.80 16.30
CA LEU A 6 6.29 -2.85 16.59
C LEU A 6 6.49 -1.68 15.64
N LEU A 7 5.56 -1.53 14.73
CA LEU A 7 5.63 -0.47 13.73
C LEU A 7 5.53 0.86 14.48
N ASP A 8 6.62 1.60 14.51
CA ASP A 8 6.63 2.94 15.10
C ASP A 8 5.90 3.91 14.14
N LEU A 9 4.67 4.24 14.48
CA LEU A 9 3.83 5.18 13.74
C LEU A 9 3.83 6.59 14.37
N SER A 10 4.72 6.84 15.33
CA SER A 10 4.78 8.13 16.05
C SER A 10 5.12 9.32 15.15
N HIS A 11 5.75 9.06 13.99
CA HIS A 11 6.08 10.05 12.98
C HIS A 11 4.86 10.54 12.18
N LEU A 12 3.72 9.87 12.25
CA LEU A 12 2.49 10.27 11.56
C LEU A 12 1.74 11.30 12.40
N GLU A 13 2.12 12.56 12.29
CA GLU A 13 1.56 13.69 13.05
C GLU A 13 0.05 13.84 12.86
N ASN A 14 -0.45 13.59 11.64
CA ASN A 14 -1.87 13.65 11.32
C ASN A 14 -2.73 12.68 12.16
N LEU A 15 -2.13 11.62 12.70
CA LEU A 15 -2.85 10.67 13.56
C LEU A 15 -2.99 11.17 15.00
N LYS A 16 -2.09 12.02 15.46
CA LYS A 16 -2.12 12.55 16.84
C LYS A 16 -3.35 13.42 17.11
N ALA A 17 -3.82 14.13 16.09
CA ALA A 17 -4.99 15.00 16.18
C ALA A 17 -6.33 14.25 16.16
N LEU A 18 -6.33 12.94 15.90
CA LEU A 18 -7.57 12.14 15.82
C LEU A 18 -8.16 11.87 17.20
N PRO A 19 -9.51 11.75 17.29
CA PRO A 19 -10.17 11.25 18.50
C PRO A 19 -9.62 9.87 18.90
N PRO A 20 -9.47 9.56 20.22
CA PRO A 20 -8.80 8.36 20.68
C PRO A 20 -9.29 7.06 20.02
N LYS A 21 -10.62 6.87 19.95
CA LYS A 21 -11.21 5.68 19.32
C LYS A 21 -10.84 5.52 17.85
N LEU A 22 -10.89 6.62 17.08
CA LEU A 22 -10.54 6.61 15.66
C LEU A 22 -9.04 6.40 15.47
N ARG A 23 -8.23 7.01 16.32
CA ARG A 23 -6.78 6.84 16.34
C ARG A 23 -6.39 5.38 16.56
N ASP A 24 -6.97 4.72 17.57
CA ASP A 24 -6.66 3.30 17.87
C ASP A 24 -7.06 2.38 16.72
N GLN A 25 -8.23 2.60 16.12
CA GLN A 25 -8.67 1.86 14.93
C GLN A 25 -7.71 2.06 13.75
N THR A 26 -7.25 3.29 13.55
CA THR A 26 -6.31 3.63 12.50
C THR A 26 -4.95 2.96 12.74
N TYR A 27 -4.41 3.02 13.96
CA TYR A 27 -3.18 2.31 14.29
C TYR A 27 -3.28 0.81 14.06
N GLN A 28 -4.39 0.19 14.43
CA GLN A 28 -4.62 -1.23 14.14
C GLN A 28 -4.67 -1.53 12.65
N ALA A 29 -5.27 -0.66 11.85
CA ALA A 29 -5.32 -0.82 10.40
C ALA A 29 -3.93 -0.66 9.77
N LEU A 30 -3.13 0.30 10.22
CA LEU A 30 -1.78 0.56 9.71
C LEU A 30 -0.76 -0.49 10.19
N SER A 31 -0.99 -1.16 11.32
CA SER A 31 -0.05 -2.14 11.88
C SER A 31 0.13 -3.40 11.05
N ASP A 32 -0.78 -3.67 10.10
CA ASP A 32 -0.75 -4.88 9.28
C ASP A 32 -1.08 -4.56 7.81
N PRO A 33 -0.25 -4.96 6.85
CA PRO A 33 -0.48 -4.65 5.43
C PRO A 33 -1.80 -5.19 4.90
N VAL A 34 -2.29 -6.32 5.39
CA VAL A 34 -3.58 -6.88 4.96
C VAL A 34 -4.73 -6.01 5.47
N LYS A 35 -4.67 -5.54 6.71
CA LYS A 35 -5.66 -4.62 7.27
C LYS A 35 -5.63 -3.28 6.54
N PHE A 36 -4.44 -2.76 6.25
CA PHE A 36 -4.27 -1.54 5.47
C PHE A 36 -4.90 -1.66 4.08
N MET A 37 -4.64 -2.77 3.37
CA MET A 37 -5.21 -2.99 2.04
C MET A 37 -6.74 -2.97 2.03
N ARG A 38 -7.40 -3.38 3.09
CA ARG A 38 -8.86 -3.30 3.22
C ARG A 38 -9.41 -1.87 3.32
N LEU A 39 -8.56 -0.89 3.58
CA LEU A 39 -8.91 0.52 3.49
C LEU A 39 -8.92 1.03 2.05
N LEU A 40 -8.25 0.31 1.14
CA LEU A 40 -8.07 0.69 -0.25
C LEU A 40 -9.24 0.27 -1.12
N ARG A 41 -9.35 0.91 -2.27
CA ARG A 41 -10.21 0.48 -3.37
C ARG A 41 -9.35 0.20 -4.61
N ILE A 42 -9.85 -0.70 -5.43
CA ILE A 42 -9.24 -1.08 -6.70
C ILE A 42 -10.27 -1.03 -7.82
N ALA A 43 -9.84 -0.75 -9.03
CA ALA A 43 -10.71 -0.83 -10.18
C ALA A 43 -10.95 -2.29 -10.59
N ARG A 44 -12.21 -2.67 -10.72
CA ARG A 44 -12.59 -3.98 -11.25
C ARG A 44 -12.29 -4.01 -12.75
N LYS A 45 -11.64 -5.09 -13.20
CA LYS A 45 -11.21 -5.20 -14.60
C LYS A 45 -12.36 -5.24 -15.63
N SER A 46 -13.53 -5.74 -15.23
CA SER A 46 -14.67 -5.92 -16.15
C SER A 46 -15.38 -4.63 -16.53
N ASP A 47 -15.48 -3.67 -15.61
CA ASP A 47 -16.30 -2.47 -15.76
C ASP A 47 -15.65 -1.19 -15.22
N GLY A 48 -14.42 -1.28 -14.70
CA GLY A 48 -13.68 -0.15 -14.13
C GLY A 48 -14.23 0.37 -12.80
N LYS A 49 -15.29 -0.21 -12.25
CA LYS A 49 -15.87 0.24 -10.97
C LYS A 49 -14.92 0.04 -9.81
N LEU A 50 -14.89 1.02 -8.92
CA LEU A 50 -14.10 0.93 -7.69
C LEU A 50 -14.78 0.02 -6.68
N ILE A 51 -14.09 -1.04 -6.32
CA ILE A 51 -14.53 -2.02 -5.31
C ILE A 51 -13.55 -2.04 -4.13
N PRO A 52 -13.98 -2.41 -2.92
CA PRO A 52 -13.08 -2.63 -1.80
C PRO A 52 -12.01 -3.66 -2.16
N PHE A 53 -10.79 -3.42 -1.70
CA PHE A 53 -9.69 -4.36 -1.91
C PHE A 53 -9.71 -5.43 -0.81
N GLU A 54 -10.24 -6.60 -1.14
CA GLU A 54 -10.24 -7.78 -0.27
C GLU A 54 -9.19 -8.79 -0.79
N PRO A 55 -8.00 -8.86 -0.16
CA PRO A 55 -6.96 -9.79 -0.57
C PRO A 55 -7.42 -11.25 -0.40
N THR A 56 -7.18 -12.08 -1.43
CA THR A 56 -7.44 -13.52 -1.37
C THR A 56 -6.48 -14.23 -0.40
N LYS A 57 -6.78 -15.48 -0.05
CA LYS A 57 -5.90 -16.29 0.81
C LYS A 57 -4.48 -16.42 0.25
N GLU A 58 -4.35 -16.62 -1.06
CA GLU A 58 -3.08 -16.72 -1.77
C GLU A 58 -2.31 -15.40 -1.73
N GLN A 59 -3.01 -14.29 -1.91
CA GLN A 59 -2.45 -12.95 -1.82
C GLN A 59 -1.98 -12.62 -0.40
N ILE A 60 -2.74 -13.00 0.63
CA ILE A 60 -2.34 -12.88 2.02
C ILE A 60 -1.08 -13.72 2.30
N ARG A 61 -1.04 -14.96 1.80
CA ARG A 61 0.15 -15.82 1.92
C ARG A 61 1.37 -15.17 1.28
N LEU A 62 1.21 -14.58 0.10
CA LEU A 62 2.28 -13.85 -0.58
C LEU A 62 2.80 -12.67 0.27
N ILE A 63 1.90 -11.84 0.81
CA ILE A 63 2.27 -10.73 1.69
C ILE A 63 3.10 -11.23 2.88
N ARG A 64 2.65 -12.30 3.55
CA ARG A 64 3.37 -12.87 4.70
C ARG A 64 4.75 -13.43 4.30
N THR A 65 4.86 -13.98 3.09
CA THR A 65 6.14 -14.45 2.55
C THR A 65 7.10 -13.28 2.30
N ILE A 66 6.62 -12.19 1.71
CA ILE A 66 7.43 -10.98 1.46
C ILE A 66 7.88 -10.32 2.75
N GLN A 67 7.03 -10.28 3.79
CA GLN A 67 7.40 -9.73 5.08
C GLN A 67 8.55 -10.49 5.76
N LYS A 68 8.66 -11.79 5.52
CA LYS A 68 9.66 -12.66 6.15
C LYS A 68 10.95 -12.79 5.33
N ASN A 69 10.92 -12.49 4.04
CA ASN A 69 12.02 -12.77 3.13
C ASN A 69 12.43 -11.50 2.36
N ARG A 70 13.72 -11.20 2.38
CA ARG A 70 14.28 -10.05 1.67
C ARG A 70 14.20 -10.18 0.15
N ARG A 71 14.24 -11.41 -0.36
CA ARG A 71 14.18 -11.72 -1.79
C ARG A 71 13.16 -12.81 -2.03
N VAL A 72 12.25 -12.58 -2.96
CA VAL A 72 11.18 -13.52 -3.30
C VAL A 72 11.07 -13.63 -4.81
N VAL A 73 11.03 -14.85 -5.31
CA VAL A 73 10.69 -15.15 -6.71
C VAL A 73 9.26 -15.66 -6.76
N ILE A 74 8.44 -15.08 -7.62
CA ILE A 74 7.02 -15.41 -7.73
C ILE A 74 6.77 -16.00 -9.12
N VAL A 75 6.48 -17.30 -9.18
CA VAL A 75 6.02 -17.97 -10.38
C VAL A 75 4.51 -18.13 -10.29
N LYS A 76 3.77 -17.60 -11.24
CA LYS A 76 2.31 -17.55 -11.18
C LYS A 76 1.67 -17.51 -12.56
N ALA A 77 0.42 -17.96 -12.67
CA ALA A 77 -0.41 -17.75 -13.84
C ALA A 77 -0.79 -16.26 -14.00
N ARG A 78 -1.28 -15.88 -15.18
CA ARG A 78 -1.80 -14.53 -15.43
C ARG A 78 -3.03 -14.23 -14.57
N GLN A 79 -3.29 -12.95 -14.32
CA GLN A 79 -4.54 -12.43 -13.72
C GLN A 79 -4.83 -12.82 -12.25
N LEU A 80 -3.84 -13.28 -11.50
CA LEU A 80 -4.00 -13.58 -10.06
C LEU A 80 -3.90 -12.33 -9.16
N GLY A 81 -3.87 -11.12 -9.73
CA GLY A 81 -3.82 -9.88 -8.96
C GLY A 81 -2.52 -9.66 -8.17
N VAL A 82 -1.45 -10.39 -8.49
CA VAL A 82 -0.16 -10.27 -7.78
C VAL A 82 0.40 -8.85 -7.87
N SER A 83 0.37 -8.23 -9.05
CA SER A 83 0.83 -6.83 -9.23
C SER A 83 0.04 -5.87 -8.34
N THR A 84 -1.27 -6.03 -8.25
CA THR A 84 -2.16 -5.22 -7.41
C THR A 84 -1.78 -5.36 -5.93
N VAL A 85 -1.56 -6.59 -5.46
CA VAL A 85 -1.13 -6.86 -4.07
C VAL A 85 0.23 -6.25 -3.77
N LEU A 86 1.20 -6.40 -4.68
CA LEU A 86 2.54 -5.83 -4.50
C LEU A 86 2.48 -4.30 -4.42
N ARG A 87 1.61 -3.67 -5.20
CA ARG A 87 1.36 -2.21 -5.13
C ARG A 87 0.77 -1.79 -3.79
N GLY A 88 -0.29 -2.46 -3.35
CA GLY A 88 -0.86 -2.19 -2.02
C GLY A 88 0.14 -2.41 -0.88
N PHE A 89 0.99 -3.44 -0.99
CA PHE A 89 2.06 -3.68 -0.02
C PHE A 89 3.13 -2.58 -0.05
N SER A 90 3.54 -2.14 -1.24
CA SER A 90 4.51 -1.06 -1.40
C SER A 90 3.96 0.27 -0.85
N LEU A 91 2.70 0.58 -1.14
CA LEU A 91 2.03 1.76 -0.60
C LEU A 91 1.99 1.72 0.93
N TRP A 92 1.59 0.58 1.52
CA TRP A 92 1.61 0.40 2.97
C TRP A 92 3.01 0.62 3.54
N LYS A 93 4.03 0.01 2.94
CA LYS A 93 5.40 0.10 3.41
C LYS A 93 5.95 1.52 3.35
N THR A 94 5.69 2.24 2.24
CA THR A 94 6.09 3.63 2.07
C THR A 94 5.33 4.54 3.05
N TYR A 95 4.02 4.32 3.17
CA TYR A 95 3.16 5.12 4.03
C TYR A 95 3.53 4.99 5.52
N THR A 96 3.88 3.79 5.98
CA THR A 96 4.17 3.49 7.38
C THR A 96 5.65 3.56 7.73
N SER A 97 6.53 3.87 6.78
CA SER A 97 7.96 4.01 7.05
C SER A 97 8.25 5.32 7.74
N LYS A 98 9.14 5.26 8.74
CA LYS A 98 9.71 6.44 9.40
C LYS A 98 10.75 7.16 8.53
N PHE A 99 11.32 6.46 7.58
CA PHE A 99 12.35 6.98 6.67
C PHE A 99 11.79 7.06 5.26
N ALA A 100 12.27 8.00 4.48
CA ALA A 100 11.96 8.10 3.06
C ALA A 100 12.28 6.79 2.33
N LEU A 101 11.25 6.02 2.01
CA LEU A 101 11.36 4.78 1.26
C LEU A 101 11.00 5.04 -0.20
N LYS A 102 11.93 4.66 -1.09
CA LYS A 102 11.65 4.63 -2.53
C LYS A 102 11.45 3.19 -2.96
N TYR A 103 10.36 2.92 -3.66
CA TYR A 103 10.21 1.65 -4.36
C TYR A 103 10.12 1.88 -5.86
N GLY A 104 10.73 0.97 -6.61
CA GLY A 104 10.73 1.01 -8.07
C GLY A 104 10.04 -0.23 -8.63
N VAL A 105 9.30 -0.05 -9.71
CA VAL A 105 8.75 -1.15 -10.49
C VAL A 105 9.39 -1.09 -11.88
N ILE A 106 10.04 -2.19 -12.25
CA ILE A 106 10.64 -2.34 -13.57
C ILE A 106 9.74 -3.25 -14.40
N SER A 107 9.31 -2.76 -15.54
CA SER A 107 8.48 -3.49 -16.48
C SER A 107 9.15 -3.52 -17.85
N TYR A 108 8.86 -4.57 -18.62
CA TYR A 108 9.37 -4.70 -19.98
C TYR A 108 8.74 -3.71 -20.97
N HIS A 109 7.51 -3.23 -20.70
CA HIS A 109 6.79 -2.27 -21.56
C HIS A 109 6.46 -0.98 -20.81
N ASP A 110 6.67 0.18 -21.45
CA ASP A 110 6.38 1.51 -20.90
C ASP A 110 4.90 1.70 -20.55
N ASN A 111 3.98 1.20 -21.40
CA ASN A 111 2.54 1.26 -21.13
C ASN A 111 2.15 0.58 -19.80
N SER A 112 2.83 -0.53 -19.46
CA SER A 112 2.59 -1.23 -18.19
C SER A 112 2.97 -0.38 -16.98
N SER A 113 3.99 0.46 -17.10
CA SER A 113 4.41 1.36 -16.03
C SER A 113 3.38 2.46 -15.75
N LYS A 114 2.75 2.99 -16.81
CA LYS A 114 1.67 3.98 -16.70
C LYS A 114 0.42 3.38 -16.05
N GLU A 115 -0.03 2.22 -16.54
CA GLU A 115 -1.17 1.50 -15.95
C GLU A 115 -0.95 1.17 -14.46
N MET A 116 0.28 0.79 -14.09
CA MET A 116 0.60 0.52 -12.70
C MET A 116 0.47 1.78 -11.83
N ARG A 117 0.90 2.92 -12.33
CA ARG A 117 0.78 4.18 -11.59
C ARG A 117 -0.67 4.61 -11.37
N ASP A 118 -1.52 4.43 -12.38
CA ASP A 118 -2.95 4.73 -12.24
C ASP A 118 -3.57 3.89 -11.11
N VAL A 119 -3.10 2.65 -10.94
CA VAL A 119 -3.50 1.80 -9.80
C VAL A 119 -3.04 2.38 -8.46
N ASP A 120 -1.79 2.87 -8.36
CA ASP A 120 -1.30 3.49 -7.12
C ASP A 120 -2.09 4.72 -6.75
N LYS A 121 -2.40 5.58 -7.74
CA LYS A 121 -3.20 6.77 -7.54
C LYS A 121 -4.60 6.42 -7.04
N ILE A 122 -5.27 5.48 -7.70
CA ILE A 122 -6.59 4.99 -7.28
C ILE A 122 -6.55 4.48 -5.83
N MET A 123 -5.54 3.69 -5.49
CA MET A 123 -5.38 3.16 -4.13
C MET A 123 -5.18 4.28 -3.11
N TYR A 124 -4.30 5.23 -3.40
CA TYR A 124 -4.03 6.35 -2.50
C TYR A 124 -5.25 7.26 -2.34
N ASP A 125 -5.88 7.67 -3.42
CA ASP A 125 -7.07 8.53 -3.42
C ASP A 125 -8.27 7.88 -2.70
N SER A 126 -8.29 6.54 -2.63
CA SER A 126 -9.34 5.79 -1.93
C SER A 126 -9.16 5.70 -0.42
N LEU A 127 -8.01 6.09 0.13
CA LEU A 127 -7.78 6.12 1.56
C LEU A 127 -8.77 7.05 2.27
N PRO A 128 -9.12 6.78 3.53
CA PRO A 128 -9.86 7.73 4.36
C PRO A 128 -9.17 9.09 4.42
N LYS A 129 -9.94 10.18 4.38
CA LYS A 129 -9.38 11.55 4.32
C LYS A 129 -8.35 11.86 5.42
N HIS A 130 -8.56 11.34 6.63
CA HIS A 130 -7.62 11.55 7.74
C HIS A 130 -6.27 10.82 7.55
N LEU A 131 -6.17 9.93 6.56
CA LEU A 131 -4.94 9.26 6.17
C LEU A 131 -4.26 9.90 4.94
N HIS A 132 -4.87 10.92 4.36
CA HIS A 132 -4.19 11.64 3.28
C HIS A 132 -3.04 12.47 3.87
N ARG A 133 -1.87 12.38 3.24
CA ARG A 133 -0.68 13.18 3.52
C ARG A 133 -0.47 14.14 2.36
N GLU A 134 0.17 15.27 2.61
CA GLU A 134 0.62 16.13 1.54
C GLU A 134 1.62 15.39 0.66
N LEU A 135 1.51 15.60 -0.65
CA LEU A 135 2.40 15.02 -1.64
C LEU A 135 3.37 16.09 -2.09
N GLU A 136 4.65 15.91 -1.80
CA GLU A 136 5.71 16.80 -2.27
C GLU A 136 5.83 16.77 -3.80
N VAL A 137 5.71 15.57 -4.38
CA VAL A 137 5.78 15.37 -5.83
C VAL A 137 4.68 14.41 -6.29
N ASP A 138 3.81 14.90 -7.15
CA ASP A 138 2.85 14.06 -7.89
C ASP A 138 2.93 14.37 -9.39
N ASN A 139 3.83 13.70 -10.09
CA ASN A 139 3.99 13.84 -11.55
C ASN A 139 3.85 12.48 -12.25
N THR A 140 3.95 12.47 -13.61
CA THR A 140 3.76 11.26 -14.41
C THR A 140 4.74 10.11 -14.13
N LYS A 141 5.80 10.33 -13.37
CA LYS A 141 6.84 9.31 -13.09
C LYS A 141 7.04 9.03 -11.61
N THR A 142 6.67 9.94 -10.72
CA THR A 142 7.00 9.86 -9.30
C THR A 142 5.85 10.35 -8.43
N THR A 143 5.56 9.65 -7.34
CA THR A 143 4.74 10.13 -6.22
C THR A 143 5.63 10.07 -4.99
N GLN A 144 5.77 11.20 -4.29
CA GLN A 144 6.60 11.31 -3.09
C GLN A 144 5.76 11.97 -1.99
N PHE A 145 5.76 11.37 -0.80
CA PHE A 145 5.18 11.98 0.38
C PHE A 145 6.15 13.00 0.97
N GLU A 146 5.62 14.07 1.50
CA GLU A 146 6.41 15.04 2.26
C GLU A 146 7.00 14.37 3.50
N ASP A 147 8.30 14.53 3.68
CA ASP A 147 9.00 14.07 4.88
C ASP A 147 8.67 15.01 6.03
N THR A 148 8.12 14.48 7.10
CA THR A 148 7.86 15.22 8.35
C THR A 148 9.01 15.10 9.31
#